data_dff7795a83c933f370a7aba8574db73b
#
_entry.id   dff7795a83c933f370a7aba8574db73b
#
_cell.length_a   1.000
_cell.length_b   1.000
_cell.length_c   1.000
_cell.angle_alpha   90.00
_cell.angle_beta   90.00
_cell.angle_gamma   90.00
#
_symmetry.space_group_name_H-M   'P 1'
#
loop_
_entity.id
_entity.type
_entity.pdbx_description
1 polymer ?
#
loop_
_entity_poly.entity_id
_entity_poly.type
_entity_poly.pdbx_seq_one_letter_code
_entity_poly.pdbx_strand_id
1 'polypeptide(L)'
;GLGDVYKRQTLATAESCTGGSIAARFTAMPGASAYFLCGVVAYSNESKNNLLGVDPETIASRGAVSEEVARQMAEGARRITGADYAVATTGIAGPAGGTEQKPVGTVWMAVAGPHRTVTLLKQCGTDRGQVIDRASAFALALLRDEIERDAAGE
;
A
#
# COMPACT_ATOMS: atom_id res chain seq x y z
N GLY A 1 0.03 21.79 5.21
CA GLY A 1 0.27 20.56 5.94
C GLY A 1 0.02 19.31 5.09
N LEU A 2 0.20 18.15 5.70
CA LEU A 2 -0.02 16.88 4.98
C LEU A 2 -1.41 16.77 4.38
N GLY A 3 -2.43 17.25 5.10
CA GLY A 3 -3.80 17.25 4.61
C GLY A 3 -3.99 18.06 3.33
N ASP A 4 -3.18 19.09 3.12
CA ASP A 4 -3.28 19.93 1.93
C ASP A 4 -2.83 19.21 0.65
N VAL A 5 -1.87 18.29 0.78
CA VAL A 5 -1.39 17.47 -0.35
C VAL A 5 -2.52 16.61 -0.90
N TYR A 6 -3.39 16.11 -0.02
CA TYR A 6 -4.44 15.15 -0.37
C TYR A 6 -5.77 15.77 -0.76
N LYS A 7 -6.04 17.04 -0.42
CA LYS A 7 -7.36 17.68 -0.55
C LYS A 7 -7.97 17.67 -1.94
N ARG A 8 -7.13 17.63 -2.97
CA ARG A 8 -7.58 17.68 -4.38
C ARG A 8 -7.62 16.32 -5.04
N GLN A 9 -7.31 15.27 -4.28
CA GLN A 9 -7.24 13.91 -4.78
C GLN A 9 -8.23 13.05 -4.04
N THR A 10 -8.57 11.92 -4.61
CA THR A 10 -9.27 10.86 -3.88
C THR A 10 -8.31 9.69 -3.69
N LEU A 11 -8.35 9.10 -2.50
CA LEU A 11 -7.37 8.11 -2.07
C LEU A 11 -8.04 6.84 -1.60
N ALA A 12 -7.37 5.71 -1.83
CA ALA A 12 -7.73 4.42 -1.28
C ALA A 12 -6.48 3.71 -0.78
N THR A 13 -6.67 2.75 0.11
CA THR A 13 -5.58 1.91 0.62
C THR A 13 -5.89 0.44 0.41
N ALA A 14 -4.85 -0.35 0.17
CA ALA A 14 -4.92 -1.80 0.08
C ALA A 14 -3.78 -2.38 0.92
N GLU A 15 -4.09 -2.82 2.12
CA GLU A 15 -3.08 -3.21 3.09
C GLU A 15 -3.10 -4.70 3.34
N SER A 16 -1.92 -5.28 3.50
CA SER A 16 -1.73 -6.62 4.02
C SER A 16 -1.01 -6.53 5.37
N CYS A 17 0.31 -6.55 5.38
CA CYS A 17 1.08 -6.59 6.64
C CYS A 17 0.86 -5.38 7.56
N THR A 18 0.46 -4.23 7.05
CA THR A 18 0.20 -3.04 7.86
C THR A 18 -1.17 -3.04 8.54
N GLY A 19 -2.07 -3.94 8.12
CA GLY A 19 -3.29 -4.26 8.85
C GLY A 19 -4.31 -3.14 9.06
N GLY A 20 -4.28 -2.09 8.22
CA GLY A 20 -5.15 -0.93 8.36
C GLY A 20 -4.45 0.30 8.93
N SER A 21 -3.17 0.20 9.26
CA SER A 21 -2.40 1.31 9.84
C SER A 21 -2.36 2.55 8.93
N ILE A 22 -2.25 2.36 7.61
CA ILE A 22 -2.23 3.48 6.67
C ILE A 22 -3.60 4.15 6.61
N ALA A 23 -4.67 3.37 6.50
CA ALA A 23 -6.04 3.89 6.53
C ALA A 23 -6.30 4.68 7.83
N ALA A 24 -5.85 4.15 8.97
CA ALA A 24 -6.00 4.80 10.27
C ALA A 24 -5.26 6.13 10.32
N ARG A 25 -4.10 6.25 9.69
CA ARG A 25 -3.34 7.51 9.64
C ARG A 25 -4.07 8.57 8.83
N PHE A 26 -4.76 8.19 7.75
CA PHE A 26 -5.60 9.14 7.01
C PHE A 26 -6.79 9.59 7.84
N THR A 27 -7.51 8.64 8.43
CA THR A 27 -8.72 8.97 9.20
C THR A 27 -8.43 9.72 10.49
N ALA A 28 -7.20 9.68 10.99
CA ALA A 28 -6.78 10.48 12.13
C ALA A 28 -6.67 11.99 11.81
N MET A 29 -6.59 12.34 10.52
CA MET A 29 -6.52 13.73 10.10
C MET A 29 -7.92 14.33 9.98
N PRO A 30 -8.20 15.49 10.64
CA PRO A 30 -9.47 16.17 10.45
C PRO A 30 -9.73 16.48 8.97
N GLY A 31 -10.97 16.25 8.52
CA GLY A 31 -11.35 16.49 7.13
C GLY A 31 -11.02 15.37 6.16
N ALA A 32 -10.56 14.21 6.64
CA ALA A 32 -10.17 13.09 5.80
C ALA A 32 -11.29 12.60 4.87
N SER A 33 -12.55 12.73 5.27
CA SER A 33 -13.69 12.31 4.45
C SER A 33 -13.77 13.02 3.09
N ALA A 34 -13.10 14.18 2.96
CA ALA A 34 -13.06 14.90 1.68
C ALA A 34 -12.19 14.19 0.63
N TYR A 35 -11.26 13.34 1.04
CA TYR A 35 -10.33 12.69 0.10
C TYR A 35 -10.14 11.19 0.30
N PHE A 36 -10.33 10.66 1.50
CA PHE A 36 -10.15 9.22 1.75
C PHE A 36 -11.45 8.47 1.53
N LEU A 37 -11.50 7.61 0.51
CA LEU A 37 -12.72 6.92 0.09
C LEU A 37 -12.89 5.55 0.75
N CYS A 38 -11.82 4.74 0.77
CA CYS A 38 -11.95 3.33 1.14
C CYS A 38 -10.59 2.74 1.47
N GLY A 39 -10.56 1.91 2.50
CA GLY A 39 -9.40 1.09 2.82
C GLY A 39 -9.79 -0.38 2.83
N VAL A 40 -8.99 -1.20 2.17
CA VAL A 40 -9.17 -2.65 2.12
C VAL A 40 -8.01 -3.29 2.85
N VAL A 41 -8.30 -4.14 3.83
CA VAL A 41 -7.28 -4.97 4.48
C VAL A 41 -7.44 -6.38 3.91
N ALA A 42 -6.62 -6.70 2.91
CA ALA A 42 -6.62 -7.98 2.23
C ALA A 42 -5.45 -8.83 2.77
N TYR A 43 -5.66 -9.40 3.94
CA TYR A 43 -4.59 -10.04 4.69
C TYR A 43 -4.24 -11.43 4.15
N SER A 44 -5.24 -12.22 3.72
CA SER A 44 -5.03 -13.53 3.13
C SER A 44 -4.78 -13.43 1.62
N ASN A 45 -4.15 -14.47 1.07
CA ASN A 45 -3.96 -14.55 -0.38
C ASN A 45 -5.30 -14.61 -1.12
N GLU A 46 -6.27 -15.33 -0.55
CA GLU A 46 -7.60 -15.43 -1.11
C GLU A 46 -8.28 -14.06 -1.18
N SER A 47 -8.20 -13.25 -0.12
CA SER A 47 -8.80 -11.92 -0.11
C SER A 47 -8.11 -10.97 -1.09
N LYS A 48 -6.81 -11.13 -1.31
CA LYS A 48 -6.11 -10.35 -2.33
C LYS A 48 -6.69 -10.58 -3.72
N ASN A 49 -7.03 -11.83 -4.03
CA ASN A 49 -7.71 -12.17 -5.28
C ASN A 49 -9.16 -11.69 -5.28
N ASN A 50 -9.93 -12.08 -4.27
CA ASN A 50 -11.39 -11.85 -4.25
C ASN A 50 -11.76 -10.36 -4.18
N LEU A 51 -11.01 -9.58 -3.42
CA LEU A 51 -11.32 -8.16 -3.20
C LEU A 51 -10.59 -7.24 -4.18
N LEU A 52 -9.33 -7.53 -4.45
CA LEU A 52 -8.46 -6.64 -5.22
C LEU A 52 -8.13 -7.14 -6.62
N GLY A 53 -8.56 -8.35 -6.95
CA GLY A 53 -8.29 -8.92 -8.26
C GLY A 53 -6.83 -9.31 -8.50
N VAL A 54 -6.06 -9.52 -7.43
CA VAL A 54 -4.69 -10.02 -7.58
C VAL A 54 -4.74 -11.40 -8.21
N ASP A 55 -3.93 -11.61 -9.25
CA ASP A 55 -3.88 -12.86 -9.98
C ASP A 55 -3.33 -13.99 -9.09
N PRO A 56 -4.07 -15.09 -8.89
CA PRO A 56 -3.57 -16.22 -8.11
C PRO A 56 -2.27 -16.82 -8.66
N GLU A 57 -2.07 -16.78 -9.98
CA GLU A 57 -0.83 -17.23 -10.61
C GLU A 57 0.36 -16.38 -10.21
N THR A 58 0.17 -15.08 -10.06
CA THR A 58 1.21 -14.17 -9.61
C THR A 58 1.59 -14.48 -8.16
N ILE A 59 0.61 -14.73 -7.31
CA ILE A 59 0.85 -15.13 -5.91
C ILE A 59 1.60 -16.46 -5.86
N ALA A 60 1.20 -17.45 -6.68
CA ALA A 60 1.82 -18.76 -6.71
C ALA A 60 3.28 -18.72 -7.20
N SER A 61 3.56 -17.90 -8.22
CA SER A 61 4.89 -17.85 -8.85
C SER A 61 5.85 -16.87 -8.17
N ARG A 62 5.36 -15.74 -7.66
CA ARG A 62 6.19 -14.68 -7.08
C ARG A 62 6.08 -14.58 -5.57
N GLY A 63 5.07 -15.20 -4.97
CA GLY A 63 4.74 -15.06 -3.56
C GLY A 63 3.92 -13.79 -3.29
N ALA A 64 3.25 -13.78 -2.15
CA ALA A 64 2.44 -12.63 -1.75
C ALA A 64 3.31 -11.39 -1.51
N VAL A 65 4.53 -11.56 -1.02
CA VAL A 65 5.48 -10.48 -0.78
C VAL A 65 6.35 -10.31 -2.02
N SER A 66 5.87 -9.53 -2.96
CA SER A 66 6.53 -9.28 -4.24
C SER A 66 6.09 -7.95 -4.83
N GLU A 67 6.90 -7.43 -5.73
CA GLU A 67 6.58 -6.20 -6.46
C GLU A 67 5.27 -6.35 -7.24
N GLU A 68 5.12 -7.49 -7.93
CA GLU A 68 3.97 -7.76 -8.78
C GLU A 68 2.66 -7.77 -7.98
N VAL A 69 2.68 -8.40 -6.79
CA VAL A 69 1.49 -8.44 -5.92
C VAL A 69 1.18 -7.06 -5.36
N ALA A 70 2.19 -6.31 -4.90
CA ALA A 70 1.98 -4.94 -4.43
C ALA A 70 1.35 -4.05 -5.52
N ARG A 71 1.87 -4.15 -6.73
CA ARG A 71 1.36 -3.43 -7.90
C ARG A 71 -0.10 -3.78 -8.18
N GLN A 72 -0.41 -5.07 -8.24
CA GLN A 72 -1.77 -5.53 -8.50
C GLN A 72 -2.75 -5.14 -7.38
N MET A 73 -2.29 -5.16 -6.12
CA MET A 73 -3.11 -4.70 -5.00
C MET A 73 -3.48 -3.22 -5.15
N ALA A 74 -2.51 -2.37 -5.45
CA ALA A 74 -2.74 -0.93 -5.61
C ALA A 74 -3.65 -0.65 -6.81
N GLU A 75 -3.38 -1.27 -7.95
CA GLU A 75 -4.18 -1.12 -9.16
C GLU A 75 -5.60 -1.62 -8.96
N GLY A 76 -5.76 -2.73 -8.24
CA GLY A 76 -7.07 -3.29 -7.89
C GLY A 76 -7.87 -2.35 -6.99
N ALA A 77 -7.23 -1.79 -5.96
CA ALA A 77 -7.88 -0.84 -5.07
C ALA A 77 -8.34 0.41 -5.81
N ARG A 78 -7.49 0.94 -6.69
CA ARG A 78 -7.86 2.09 -7.52
C ARG A 78 -9.06 1.78 -8.42
N ARG A 79 -9.07 0.61 -9.04
CA ARG A 79 -10.15 0.19 -9.93
C ARG A 79 -11.49 0.04 -9.20
N ILE A 80 -11.51 -0.65 -8.05
CA ILE A 80 -12.77 -0.94 -7.35
C ILE A 80 -13.34 0.28 -6.63
N THR A 81 -12.52 1.25 -6.26
CA THR A 81 -12.97 2.44 -5.53
C THR A 81 -13.18 3.65 -6.42
N GLY A 82 -12.56 3.67 -7.60
CA GLY A 82 -12.55 4.86 -8.46
C GLY A 82 -11.65 5.98 -7.94
N ALA A 83 -10.81 5.71 -6.94
CA ALA A 83 -9.89 6.70 -6.39
C ALA A 83 -8.86 7.14 -7.42
N ASP A 84 -8.38 8.38 -7.31
CA ASP A 84 -7.30 8.89 -8.15
C ASP A 84 -5.99 8.16 -7.86
N TYR A 85 -5.72 7.89 -6.58
CA TYR A 85 -4.52 7.18 -6.13
C TYR A 85 -4.91 6.08 -5.15
N ALA A 86 -4.19 4.97 -5.22
CA ALA A 86 -4.28 3.91 -4.21
C ALA A 86 -2.87 3.50 -3.78
N VAL A 87 -2.66 3.32 -2.49
CA VAL A 87 -1.40 2.85 -1.94
C VAL A 87 -1.58 1.46 -1.35
N ALA A 88 -0.63 0.58 -1.63
CA ALA A 88 -0.68 -0.81 -1.17
C ALA A 88 0.60 -1.22 -0.46
N THR A 89 0.46 -2.16 0.47
CA THR A 89 1.59 -2.80 1.15
C THR A 89 1.40 -4.31 1.20
N THR A 90 2.49 -5.03 1.04
CA THR A 90 2.56 -6.47 1.27
C THR A 90 3.95 -6.80 1.81
N GLY A 91 4.03 -7.54 2.90
CA GLY A 91 5.31 -7.77 3.55
C GLY A 91 5.27 -8.79 4.66
N ILE A 92 6.41 -8.95 5.31
CA ILE A 92 6.63 -9.88 6.41
C ILE A 92 6.87 -9.09 7.69
N ALA A 93 5.81 -8.98 8.50
CA ALA A 93 5.89 -8.21 9.75
C ALA A 93 6.69 -8.93 10.84
N GLY A 94 6.72 -10.26 10.81
CA GLY A 94 7.41 -11.07 11.81
C GLY A 94 6.56 -11.32 13.05
N PRO A 95 7.15 -12.00 14.07
CA PRO A 95 8.52 -12.53 14.11
C PRO A 95 8.75 -13.74 13.20
N ALA A 96 7.67 -14.44 12.79
CA ALA A 96 7.74 -15.60 11.90
C ALA A 96 7.54 -15.20 10.43
N GLY A 97 7.75 -16.15 9.52
CA GLY A 97 7.43 -15.99 8.10
C GLY A 97 8.57 -15.53 7.22
N GLY A 98 9.69 -15.12 7.80
CA GLY A 98 10.86 -14.70 7.02
C GLY A 98 11.60 -15.86 6.41
N THR A 99 12.21 -15.61 5.26
CA THR A 99 13.13 -16.54 4.58
C THR A 99 14.46 -15.82 4.32
N GLU A 100 15.45 -16.55 3.81
CA GLU A 100 16.73 -15.95 3.45
C GLU A 100 16.57 -14.88 2.37
N GLN A 101 15.73 -15.14 1.37
CA GLN A 101 15.47 -14.23 0.26
C GLN A 101 14.54 -13.09 0.64
N LYS A 102 13.60 -13.36 1.56
CA LYS A 102 12.62 -12.38 2.04
C LYS A 102 12.60 -12.43 3.57
N PRO A 103 13.59 -11.83 4.23
CA PRO A 103 13.64 -11.85 5.70
C PRO A 103 12.51 -11.03 6.32
N VAL A 104 12.29 -11.24 7.62
CA VAL A 104 11.36 -10.40 8.40
C VAL A 104 11.70 -8.93 8.18
N GLY A 105 10.69 -8.12 7.96
CA GLY A 105 10.83 -6.68 7.66
C GLY A 105 10.85 -6.35 6.19
N THR A 106 10.90 -7.35 5.31
CA THR A 106 10.77 -7.12 3.87
C THR A 106 9.36 -6.66 3.54
N VAL A 107 9.22 -5.47 2.96
CA VAL A 107 7.93 -4.92 2.57
C VAL A 107 8.04 -4.32 1.17
N TRP A 108 7.17 -4.77 0.29
CA TRP A 108 6.91 -4.13 -0.98
C TRP A 108 5.70 -3.20 -0.84
N MET A 109 5.81 -2.03 -1.41
CA MET A 109 4.71 -1.07 -1.47
C MET A 109 4.56 -0.55 -2.89
N ALA A 110 3.35 -0.11 -3.21
CA ALA A 110 3.03 0.41 -4.52
C ALA A 110 2.06 1.57 -4.41
N VAL A 111 2.15 2.50 -5.34
CA VAL A 111 1.16 3.58 -5.51
C VAL A 111 0.70 3.54 -6.96
N ALA A 112 -0.59 3.28 -7.15
CA ALA A 112 -1.24 3.36 -8.46
C ALA A 112 -1.90 4.73 -8.59
N GLY A 113 -1.53 5.46 -9.61
CA GLY A 113 -2.08 6.78 -9.90
C GLY A 113 -2.69 6.85 -11.29
N PRO A 114 -3.16 8.02 -11.71
CA PRO A 114 -3.81 8.17 -13.01
C PRO A 114 -2.88 7.99 -14.19
N HIS A 115 -1.56 8.13 -14.00
CA HIS A 115 -0.59 8.06 -15.10
C HIS A 115 0.27 6.80 -15.05
N ARG A 116 0.58 6.29 -13.85
CA ARG A 116 1.49 5.16 -13.70
C ARG A 116 1.32 4.52 -12.31
N THR A 117 1.95 3.35 -12.17
CA THR A 117 2.11 2.68 -10.87
C THR A 117 3.59 2.64 -10.52
N VAL A 118 3.95 3.10 -9.33
CA VAL A 118 5.32 3.04 -8.82
C VAL A 118 5.40 2.06 -7.67
N THR A 119 6.57 1.45 -7.49
CA THR A 119 6.82 0.46 -6.45
C THR A 119 8.08 0.79 -5.67
N LEU A 120 8.17 0.28 -4.45
CA LEU A 120 9.31 0.49 -3.57
C LEU A 120 9.48 -0.73 -2.67
N LEU A 121 10.70 -1.19 -2.53
CA LEU A 121 11.08 -2.25 -1.60
C LEU A 121 11.82 -1.62 -0.42
N LYS A 122 11.40 -1.94 0.81
CA LYS A 122 12.08 -1.49 2.01
C LYS A 122 12.28 -2.61 3.01
N GLN A 123 13.38 -2.53 3.73
CA GLN A 123 13.63 -3.32 4.93
C GLN A 123 13.19 -2.47 6.13
N CYS A 124 12.10 -2.88 6.77
CA CYS A 124 11.42 -2.07 7.77
C CYS A 124 11.74 -2.43 9.21
N GLY A 125 12.65 -3.37 9.44
CA GLY A 125 13.08 -3.75 10.78
C GLY A 125 12.81 -5.22 11.09
N THR A 126 12.93 -5.59 12.36
CA THR A 126 12.80 -6.99 12.81
C THR A 126 11.69 -7.17 13.86
N ASP A 127 11.24 -6.08 14.46
CA ASP A 127 10.12 -6.07 15.41
C ASP A 127 8.82 -5.78 14.68
N ARG A 128 7.78 -6.56 14.96
CA ARG A 128 6.50 -6.47 14.24
C ARG A 128 5.89 -5.06 14.26
N GLY A 129 5.83 -4.43 15.43
CA GLY A 129 5.31 -3.06 15.56
C GLY A 129 6.14 -2.05 14.77
N GLN A 130 7.45 -2.19 14.80
CA GLN A 130 8.38 -1.34 14.06
C GLN A 130 8.21 -1.51 12.56
N VAL A 131 8.04 -2.76 12.08
CA VAL A 131 7.82 -3.04 10.66
C VAL A 131 6.54 -2.37 10.19
N ILE A 132 5.44 -2.50 10.95
CA ILE A 132 4.16 -1.89 10.60
C ILE A 132 4.28 -0.36 10.55
N ASP A 133 4.88 0.25 11.57
CA ASP A 133 5.06 1.70 11.63
C ASP A 133 5.90 2.24 10.48
N ARG A 134 7.04 1.62 10.24
CA ARG A 134 7.98 2.08 9.20
C ARG A 134 7.42 1.86 7.80
N ALA A 135 6.80 0.71 7.56
CA ALA A 135 6.16 0.43 6.28
C ALA A 135 5.06 1.44 5.98
N SER A 136 4.25 1.77 6.98
CA SER A 136 3.20 2.78 6.83
C SER A 136 3.78 4.16 6.50
N ALA A 137 4.85 4.55 7.17
CA ALA A 137 5.51 5.84 6.93
C ALA A 137 6.12 5.91 5.52
N PHE A 138 6.81 4.85 5.08
CA PHE A 138 7.38 4.79 3.73
C PHE A 138 6.29 4.81 2.66
N ALA A 139 5.19 4.09 2.88
CA ALA A 139 4.08 4.05 1.94
C ALA A 139 3.43 5.43 1.78
N LEU A 140 3.23 6.15 2.88
CA LEU A 140 2.69 7.51 2.86
C LEU A 140 3.64 8.49 2.16
N ALA A 141 4.94 8.35 2.39
CA ALA A 141 5.94 9.18 1.72
C ALA A 141 5.94 8.92 0.21
N LEU A 142 5.85 7.66 -0.21
CA LEU A 142 5.78 7.30 -1.62
C LEU A 142 4.53 7.89 -2.27
N LEU A 143 3.39 7.82 -1.61
CA LEU A 143 2.14 8.39 -2.09
C LEU A 143 2.25 9.91 -2.25
N ARG A 144 2.73 10.60 -1.23
CA ARG A 144 2.91 12.05 -1.26
C ARG A 144 3.82 12.48 -2.40
N ASP A 145 4.95 11.80 -2.55
CA ASP A 145 5.93 12.12 -3.59
C ASP A 145 5.33 11.94 -4.98
N GLU A 146 4.53 10.90 -5.19
CA GLU A 146 3.89 10.67 -6.48
C GLU A 146 2.82 11.72 -6.79
N ILE A 147 2.02 12.11 -5.81
CA ILE A 147 1.01 13.18 -5.98
C ILE A 147 1.70 14.50 -6.32
N GLU A 148 2.75 14.84 -5.58
CA GLU A 148 3.50 16.09 -5.82
C GLU A 148 4.18 16.08 -7.18
N ARG A 149 4.72 14.95 -7.60
CA ARG A 149 5.33 14.78 -8.92
C ARG A 149 4.31 15.01 -10.03
N ASP A 150 3.14 14.42 -9.93
CA ASP A 150 2.07 14.59 -10.91
C ASP A 150 1.57 16.04 -10.96
N ALA A 151 1.46 16.69 -9.80
CA ALA A 151 1.06 18.09 -9.72
C ALA A 151 2.09 19.03 -10.37
N ALA A 152 3.36 18.66 -10.34
CA ALA A 152 4.45 19.43 -10.99
C ALA A 152 4.55 19.14 -12.49
N GLY A 153 3.77 18.21 -13.02
CA GLY A 153 3.78 17.86 -14.45
C GLY A 153 4.97 16.98 -14.86
N GLU A 154 5.56 16.33 -13.88
CA GLU A 154 6.68 15.38 -14.12
C GLU A 154 6.17 13.95 -14.45
#